data_fa5b832781fb0921df0cc0f8b31c32aa
#
_entry.id   fa5b832781fb0921df0cc0f8b31c32aa
#
_cell.length_a   1.000
_cell.length_b   1.000
_cell.length_c   1.000
_cell.angle_alpha   90.00
_cell.angle_beta   90.00
_cell.angle_gamma   90.00
#
_symmetry.space_group_name_H-M   'P 1'
#
loop_
_entity.id
_entity.type
_entity.pdbx_description
1 polymer ?
#
loop_
_entity_poly.entity_id
_entity_poly.type
_entity_poly.pdbx_seq_one_letter_code
_entity_poly.pdbx_strand_id
1 'polypeptide(L)'
;MKKINSLYIIDDDPIAIFGIKKMLKLKVECNDIKAFENGKMALDDLKGRIEYGDGIPEVIFLDINMPIMDGWEFLEELLNLNIEEKVIINVITSSIDPSDYQKWNHFRLNSIHHLNFRNKPIYKIEATDVNLAS
;
A
#
# COMPACT_ATOMS: atom_id res chain seq x y z
N MET A 1 -16.06 13.80 -1.63
CA MET A 1 -15.09 12.71 -1.38
C MET A 1 -14.01 12.71 -2.43
N LYS A 2 -12.80 12.37 -2.05
CA LYS A 2 -11.71 12.18 -3.00
C LYS A 2 -12.01 11.00 -3.91
N LYS A 3 -11.75 11.16 -5.21
CA LYS A 3 -11.89 10.09 -6.19
C LYS A 3 -10.53 9.44 -6.45
N ILE A 4 -10.50 8.13 -6.38
CA ILE A 4 -9.32 7.31 -6.64
C ILE A 4 -9.69 6.27 -7.69
N ASN A 5 -8.89 6.12 -8.73
CA ASN A 5 -9.20 5.15 -9.78
C ASN A 5 -8.87 3.73 -9.35
N SER A 6 -7.73 3.51 -8.74
CA SER A 6 -7.28 2.18 -8.37
C SER A 6 -6.53 2.20 -7.05
N LEU A 7 -6.77 1.19 -6.21
CA LEU A 7 -6.17 1.08 -4.89
C LEU A 7 -5.91 -0.40 -4.58
N TYR A 8 -4.77 -0.68 -3.97
CA TYR A 8 -4.44 -2.02 -3.49
C TYR A 8 -4.54 -2.09 -1.97
N ILE A 9 -5.02 -3.23 -1.49
CA ILE A 9 -4.90 -3.62 -0.08
C ILE A 9 -4.14 -4.95 -0.06
N ILE A 10 -2.93 -4.94 0.48
CA ILE A 10 -2.06 -6.11 0.53
C ILE A 10 -1.91 -6.53 1.99
N ASP A 11 -2.59 -7.59 2.38
CA ASP A 11 -2.65 -8.06 3.75
C ASP A 11 -3.11 -9.51 3.76
N ASP A 12 -2.49 -10.38 4.55
CA ASP A 12 -2.88 -11.77 4.62
C ASP A 12 -4.07 -12.02 5.54
N ASP A 13 -4.54 -11.00 6.26
CA ASP A 13 -5.67 -11.10 7.17
C ASP A 13 -6.95 -10.57 6.50
N PRO A 14 -7.92 -11.45 6.18
CA PRO A 14 -9.17 -11.01 5.56
C PRO A 14 -9.98 -10.06 6.43
N ILE A 15 -9.84 -10.12 7.75
CA ILE A 15 -10.52 -9.18 8.65
C ILE A 15 -9.95 -7.79 8.50
N ALA A 16 -8.62 -7.67 8.40
CA ALA A 16 -7.97 -6.38 8.15
C ALA A 16 -8.40 -5.79 6.81
N ILE A 17 -8.43 -6.60 5.76
CA ILE A 17 -8.89 -6.18 4.42
C ILE A 17 -10.32 -5.64 4.50
N PHE A 18 -11.22 -6.37 5.13
CA PHE A 18 -12.61 -5.99 5.27
C PHE A 18 -12.74 -4.65 6.01
N GLY A 19 -11.99 -4.50 7.11
CA GLY A 19 -12.00 -3.27 7.90
C GLY A 19 -11.51 -2.06 7.12
N ILE A 20 -10.43 -2.20 6.38
CA ILE A 20 -9.89 -1.12 5.55
C ILE A 20 -10.88 -0.74 4.46
N LYS A 21 -11.48 -1.72 3.78
CA LYS A 21 -12.50 -1.44 2.77
C LYS A 21 -13.67 -0.65 3.33
N LYS A 22 -14.15 -1.01 4.51
CA LYS A 22 -15.25 -0.28 5.16
C LYS A 22 -14.89 1.14 5.49
N MET A 23 -13.70 1.35 6.05
CA MET A 23 -13.22 2.69 6.39
C MET A 23 -13.03 3.56 5.15
N LEU A 24 -12.53 2.97 4.06
CA LEU A 24 -12.33 3.69 2.81
C LEU A 24 -13.64 4.23 2.22
N LYS A 25 -14.72 3.48 2.33
CA LYS A 25 -16.03 3.93 1.83
C LYS A 25 -16.51 5.24 2.44
N LEU A 26 -16.03 5.56 3.64
CA LEU A 26 -16.40 6.79 4.33
C LEU A 26 -15.57 8.00 3.87
N LYS A 27 -14.48 7.79 3.16
CA LYS A 27 -13.51 8.83 2.84
C LYS A 27 -13.26 9.03 1.36
N VAL A 28 -13.41 8.00 0.55
CA VAL A 28 -13.07 8.05 -0.87
C VAL A 28 -14.11 7.33 -1.73
N GLU A 29 -14.16 7.75 -3.00
CA GLU A 29 -14.83 7.01 -4.06
C GLU A 29 -13.73 6.31 -4.85
N CYS A 30 -13.69 4.99 -4.85
CA CYS A 30 -12.70 4.23 -5.57
C CYS A 30 -13.37 3.24 -6.52
N ASN A 31 -12.99 3.31 -7.80
CA ASN A 31 -13.58 2.46 -8.83
C ASN A 31 -13.07 1.03 -8.76
N ASP A 32 -11.83 0.84 -8.34
CA ASP A 32 -11.18 -0.46 -8.38
C ASP A 32 -10.34 -0.65 -7.12
N ILE A 33 -10.84 -1.42 -6.18
CA ILE A 33 -10.10 -1.83 -4.98
C ILE A 33 -9.78 -3.30 -5.12
N LYS A 34 -8.48 -3.62 -5.24
CA LYS A 34 -8.02 -5.01 -5.28
C LYS A 34 -7.30 -5.38 -4.01
N ALA A 35 -7.63 -6.55 -3.47
CA ALA A 35 -6.99 -7.08 -2.28
C ALA A 35 -6.14 -8.30 -2.65
N PHE A 36 -4.96 -8.37 -2.05
CA PHE A 36 -4.02 -9.48 -2.25
C PHE A 36 -3.57 -9.98 -0.89
N GLU A 37 -3.42 -11.30 -0.75
CA GLU A 37 -3.03 -11.91 0.53
C GLU A 37 -1.53 -12.05 0.70
N ASN A 38 -0.73 -11.66 -0.29
CA ASN A 38 0.72 -11.58 -0.17
C ASN A 38 1.31 -10.63 -1.22
N GLY A 39 2.57 -10.29 -1.02
CA GLY A 39 3.25 -9.34 -1.90
C GLY A 39 3.49 -9.86 -3.31
N LYS A 40 3.65 -11.17 -3.47
CA LYS A 40 3.92 -11.78 -4.77
C LYS A 40 2.74 -11.62 -5.72
N MET A 41 1.53 -11.86 -5.22
CA MET A 41 0.31 -11.70 -6.02
C MET A 41 0.09 -10.25 -6.44
N ALA A 42 0.33 -9.33 -5.52
CA ALA A 42 0.22 -7.89 -5.81
C ALA A 42 1.27 -7.45 -6.84
N LEU A 43 2.49 -7.92 -6.70
CA LEU A 43 3.57 -7.58 -7.61
C LEU A 43 3.28 -8.09 -9.03
N ASP A 44 2.76 -9.30 -9.16
CA ASP A 44 2.40 -9.87 -10.45
C ASP A 44 1.30 -9.05 -11.13
N ASP A 45 0.29 -8.63 -10.38
CA ASP A 45 -0.78 -7.77 -10.91
C ASP A 45 -0.21 -6.42 -11.36
N LEU A 46 0.67 -5.84 -10.55
CA LEU A 46 1.29 -4.55 -10.84
C LEU A 46 2.14 -4.62 -12.13
N LYS A 47 2.93 -5.67 -12.27
CA LYS A 47 3.74 -5.89 -13.47
C LYS A 47 2.87 -6.02 -14.71
N GLY A 48 1.74 -6.73 -14.59
CA GLY A 48 0.78 -6.86 -15.68
C GLY A 48 0.20 -5.53 -16.11
N ARG A 49 -0.15 -4.67 -15.15
CA ARG A 49 -0.67 -3.34 -15.43
C ARG A 49 0.34 -2.47 -16.17
N ILE A 50 1.59 -2.53 -15.75
CA ILE A 50 2.68 -1.79 -16.41
C ILE A 50 2.87 -2.31 -17.84
N GLU A 51 2.89 -3.62 -18.03
CA GLU A 51 3.12 -4.24 -19.35
C GLU A 51 2.02 -3.88 -20.35
N TYR A 52 0.76 -3.87 -19.89
CA TYR A 52 -0.39 -3.63 -20.78
C TYR A 52 -0.83 -2.17 -20.82
N GLY A 53 -0.12 -1.28 -20.14
CA GLY A 53 -0.45 0.14 -20.14
C GLY A 53 -1.69 0.49 -19.34
N ASP A 54 -2.14 -0.40 -18.45
CA ASP A 54 -3.23 -0.13 -17.52
C ASP A 54 -2.75 0.79 -16.41
N GLY A 55 -3.66 1.55 -15.82
CA GLY A 55 -3.30 2.45 -14.73
C GLY A 55 -2.80 1.71 -13.51
N ILE A 56 -1.73 2.21 -12.89
CA ILE A 56 -1.22 1.66 -11.64
C ILE A 56 -2.04 2.18 -10.45
N PRO A 57 -2.03 1.47 -9.31
CA PRO A 57 -2.75 1.97 -8.14
C PRO A 57 -2.18 3.28 -7.63
N GLU A 58 -3.06 4.20 -7.25
CA GLU A 58 -2.66 5.48 -6.68
C GLU A 58 -2.29 5.36 -5.21
N VAL A 59 -2.90 4.39 -4.52
CA VAL A 59 -2.75 4.17 -3.09
C VAL A 59 -2.58 2.68 -2.82
N ILE A 60 -1.65 2.33 -1.95
CA ILE A 60 -1.43 0.96 -1.51
C ILE A 60 -1.44 0.92 0.02
N PHE A 61 -2.24 0.04 0.60
CA PHE A 61 -2.16 -0.34 2.01
C PHE A 61 -1.38 -1.64 2.07
N LEU A 62 -0.24 -1.63 2.73
CA LEU A 62 0.73 -2.71 2.70
C LEU A 62 1.04 -3.22 4.09
N ASP A 63 0.59 -4.43 4.40
CA ASP A 63 1.02 -5.15 5.60
C ASP A 63 2.45 -5.65 5.43
N ILE A 64 3.21 -5.64 6.51
CA ILE A 64 4.60 -6.07 6.47
C ILE A 64 4.73 -7.59 6.64
N ASN A 65 3.98 -8.17 7.57
CA ASN A 65 4.13 -9.58 7.93
C ASN A 65 3.19 -10.48 7.14
N MET A 66 3.66 -10.99 6.02
CA MET A 66 2.89 -11.86 5.13
C MET A 66 3.75 -13.04 4.67
N PRO A 67 3.11 -14.19 4.35
CA PRO A 67 3.85 -15.32 3.78
C PRO A 67 4.27 -15.07 2.34
N ILE A 68 5.20 -15.87 1.84
CA ILE A 68 5.71 -15.89 0.46
C ILE A 68 6.58 -14.67 0.15
N MET A 69 5.99 -13.47 0.16
CA MET A 69 6.69 -12.21 -0.02
C MET A 69 6.13 -11.22 1.00
N ASP A 70 6.96 -10.79 1.94
CA ASP A 70 6.55 -9.79 2.94
C ASP A 70 6.50 -8.38 2.35
N GLY A 71 6.08 -7.42 3.18
CA GLY A 71 5.93 -6.04 2.72
C GLY A 71 7.24 -5.37 2.35
N TRP A 72 8.33 -5.67 3.06
CA TRP A 72 9.63 -5.08 2.74
C TRP A 72 10.17 -5.59 1.41
N GLU A 73 10.03 -6.88 1.16
CA GLU A 73 10.40 -7.48 -0.13
C GLU A 73 9.56 -6.89 -1.27
N PHE A 74 8.26 -6.72 -1.04
CA PHE A 74 7.37 -6.10 -2.02
C PHE A 74 7.83 -4.67 -2.34
N LEU A 75 8.14 -3.87 -1.33
CA LEU A 75 8.63 -2.49 -1.53
C LEU A 75 9.92 -2.46 -2.34
N GLU A 76 10.86 -3.33 -2.01
CA GLU A 76 12.12 -3.40 -2.75
C GLU A 76 11.88 -3.69 -4.24
N GLU A 77 11.02 -4.65 -4.52
CA GLU A 77 10.67 -5.01 -5.90
C GLU A 77 9.92 -3.87 -6.61
N LEU A 78 9.00 -3.21 -5.91
CA LEU A 78 8.26 -2.09 -6.47
C LEU A 78 9.20 -0.94 -6.84
N LEU A 79 10.17 -0.65 -5.99
CA LEU A 79 11.12 0.44 -6.26
C LEU A 79 12.05 0.13 -7.43
N ASN A 80 12.22 -1.14 -7.78
CA ASN A 80 13.00 -1.53 -8.95
C ASN A 80 12.20 -1.43 -10.25
N LEU A 81 10.90 -1.21 -10.17
CA LEU A 81 10.07 -0.97 -11.34
C LEU A 81 10.16 0.51 -11.73
N ASN A 82 10.17 0.79 -13.03
CA ASN A 82 10.23 2.17 -13.53
C ASN A 82 8.85 2.81 -13.51
N ILE A 83 8.34 3.09 -12.31
CA ILE A 83 7.06 3.77 -12.12
C ILE A 83 7.34 5.26 -11.94
N GLU A 84 6.85 6.07 -12.85
CA GLU A 84 7.06 7.53 -12.83
C GLU A 84 6.06 8.25 -11.93
N GLU A 85 4.85 7.70 -11.80
CA GLU A 85 3.81 8.28 -10.97
C GLU A 85 4.12 8.05 -9.50
N LYS A 86 3.84 9.06 -8.67
CA LYS A 86 3.95 8.90 -7.23
C LYS A 86 2.80 8.07 -6.70
N VAL A 87 3.12 7.02 -5.97
CA VAL A 87 2.16 6.16 -5.29
C VAL A 87 2.21 6.48 -3.80
N ILE A 88 1.05 6.54 -3.16
CA ILE A 88 0.97 6.66 -1.70
C ILE A 88 0.96 5.26 -1.14
N ILE A 89 1.99 4.92 -0.36
CA ILE A 89 2.13 3.59 0.22
C ILE A 89 2.02 3.70 1.73
N ASN A 90 0.96 3.13 2.28
CA ASN A 90 0.72 3.10 3.71
C ASN A 90 1.26 1.78 4.25
N VAL A 91 2.44 1.83 4.84
CA VAL A 91 3.08 0.67 5.47
C VAL A 91 2.42 0.44 6.81
N ILE A 92 1.86 -0.75 7.00
CA ILE A 92 1.08 -1.09 8.19
C ILE A 92 1.71 -2.30 8.86
N THR A 93 1.91 -2.22 10.18
CA THR A 93 2.48 -3.33 10.92
C THR A 93 1.91 -3.41 12.32
N SER A 94 1.74 -4.64 12.83
CA SER A 94 1.46 -4.88 14.24
C SER A 94 2.73 -4.94 15.09
N SER A 95 3.90 -4.93 14.44
CA SER A 95 5.19 -5.01 15.12
C SER A 95 5.50 -3.71 15.84
N ILE A 96 6.13 -3.83 17.01
CA ILE A 96 6.69 -2.71 17.77
C ILE A 96 8.21 -2.67 17.68
N ASP A 97 8.79 -3.51 16.81
CA ASP A 97 10.24 -3.59 16.64
C ASP A 97 10.75 -2.30 15.99
N PRO A 98 11.72 -1.62 16.66
CA PRO A 98 12.31 -0.40 16.09
C PRO A 98 12.94 -0.61 14.71
N SER A 99 13.35 -1.82 14.38
CA SER A 99 13.94 -2.11 13.06
C SER A 99 12.96 -1.87 11.90
N ASP A 100 11.66 -2.06 12.14
CA ASP A 100 10.65 -1.81 11.11
C ASP A 100 10.54 -0.31 10.80
N TYR A 101 10.59 0.54 11.82
CA TYR A 101 10.60 1.98 11.61
C TYR A 101 11.85 2.41 10.84
N GLN A 102 13.00 1.82 11.16
CA GLN A 102 14.26 2.13 10.48
C GLN A 102 14.20 1.74 9.00
N LYS A 103 13.63 0.57 8.69
CA LYS A 103 13.43 0.13 7.31
C LYS A 103 12.49 1.08 6.56
N TRP A 104 11.36 1.45 7.17
CA TRP A 104 10.44 2.40 6.56
C TRP A 104 11.14 3.72 6.26
N ASN A 105 11.91 4.26 7.21
CA ASN A 105 12.61 5.52 7.02
C ASN A 105 13.62 5.43 5.89
N HIS A 106 14.33 4.31 5.78
CA HIS A 106 15.26 4.08 4.68
C HIS A 106 14.55 4.10 3.33
N PHE A 107 13.45 3.35 3.19
CA PHE A 107 12.68 3.35 1.95
C PHE A 107 12.08 4.71 1.64
N ARG A 108 11.58 5.40 2.65
CA ARG A 108 11.00 6.74 2.48
C ARG A 108 12.00 7.72 1.90
N LEU A 109 13.23 7.69 2.40
CA LEU A 109 14.28 8.62 1.97
C LEU A 109 14.85 8.29 0.58
N ASN A 110 14.70 7.04 0.14
CA ASN A 110 15.28 6.56 -1.11
C ASN A 110 14.24 6.28 -2.20
N SER A 111 13.05 6.85 -2.08
CA SER A 111 11.95 6.61 -3.01
C SER A 111 11.30 7.91 -3.46
N ILE A 112 10.81 7.93 -4.71
CA ILE A 112 9.95 9.01 -5.20
C ILE A 112 8.54 8.91 -4.64
N HIS A 113 8.14 7.73 -4.14
CA HIS A 113 6.80 7.47 -3.63
C HIS A 113 6.64 8.05 -2.23
N HIS A 114 5.39 8.31 -1.86
CA HIS A 114 5.06 8.83 -0.55
C HIS A 114 4.73 7.68 0.40
N LEU A 115 5.61 7.44 1.37
CA LEU A 115 5.46 6.34 2.32
C LEU A 115 5.02 6.86 3.69
N ASN A 116 3.87 6.35 4.14
CA ASN A 116 3.40 6.55 5.51
C ASN A 116 3.69 5.29 6.33
N PHE A 117 3.78 5.45 7.64
CA PHE A 117 3.98 4.34 8.57
C PHE A 117 2.85 4.34 9.60
N ARG A 118 2.12 3.22 9.69
CA ARG A 118 0.98 3.08 10.59
C ARG A 118 1.07 1.78 11.38
N ASN A 119 0.71 1.84 12.66
CA ASN A 119 0.61 0.63 13.48
C ASN A 119 -0.82 0.10 13.48
N LYS A 120 -0.97 -1.24 13.47
CA LYS A 120 -2.27 -1.88 13.66
C LYS A 120 -2.66 -1.80 15.14
N PRO A 121 -3.96 -1.72 15.44
CA PRO A 121 -5.07 -1.64 14.50
C PRO A 121 -5.27 -0.23 13.93
N ILE A 122 -5.81 -0.17 12.72
CA ILE A 122 -6.18 1.11 12.10
C ILE A 122 -7.66 1.35 12.41
N TYR A 123 -7.97 2.48 13.02
CA TYR A 123 -9.34 2.80 13.42
C TYR A 123 -10.05 3.73 12.44
N LYS A 124 -9.29 4.44 11.61
CA LYS A 124 -9.86 5.32 10.58
C LYS A 124 -8.84 5.57 9.48
N ILE A 125 -9.32 6.00 8.33
CA ILE A 125 -8.47 6.45 7.23
C ILE A 125 -8.21 7.94 7.43
N GLU A 126 -6.95 8.31 7.50
CA GLU A 126 -6.52 9.69 7.59
C GLU A 126 -6.46 10.32 6.20
N ALA A 127 -6.59 11.64 6.12
CA ALA A 127 -6.47 12.34 4.84
C ALA A 127 -5.11 12.06 4.16
N THR A 128 -4.04 12.00 4.93
CA THR A 128 -2.70 11.72 4.41
C THR A 128 -2.51 10.31 3.89
N ASP A 129 -3.40 9.37 4.26
CA ASP A 129 -3.35 8.00 3.73
C ASP A 129 -3.75 7.94 2.26
N VAL A 130 -4.51 8.91 1.79
CA VAL A 130 -5.10 8.90 0.45
C VAL A 130 -4.80 10.15 -0.38
N ASN A 131 -4.12 11.14 0.19
CA ASN A 131 -3.74 12.38 -0.48
C ASN A 131 -2.27 12.67 -0.32
N LEU A 132 -1.66 13.22 -1.36
CA LEU A 132 -0.29 13.73 -1.31
C LEU A 132 -0.20 15.09 -0.62
N ALA A 133 -1.29 15.61 -0.10
CA ALA A 133 -1.34 16.92 0.49
C ALA A 133 -0.37 17.06 1.66
N SER A 134 0.24 18.17 1.74
CA SER A 134 0.97 18.59 2.91
C SER A 134 0.01 19.23 3.90
#